data_ed2da49816e7100700b7959a937150f8
#
_entry.id   ed2da49816e7100700b7959a937150f8
#
_cell.length_a   1.000
_cell.length_b   1.000
_cell.length_c   1.000
_cell.angle_alpha   90.00
_cell.angle_beta   90.00
_cell.angle_gamma   90.00
#
_symmetry.space_group_name_H-M   'P 1'
#
loop_
_entity.id
_entity.type
_entity.pdbx_description
1 polymer ?
#
loop_
_entity_poly.entity_id
_entity_poly.type
_entity_poly.pdbx_seq_one_letter_code
_entity_poly.pdbx_strand_id
1 'polypeptide(L)'
;FLLGVVGSVIYMDIQNLLTVRLVNTISAMSIFIILMFYPSVRNLLTGGDSRADITNMFIPIGLVWTIFVVACISGRGLLGSLLQNVIIRKVGEWSFSIYLFHFIALSTLSQFEFGKPVSVFITILASILIGAIAFYLIESRIEKVRAKIAKLM
;
A
#
# COMPACT_ATOMS: atom_id res chain seq x y z
N PHE A 1 -8.34 7.21 7.45
CA PHE A 1 -8.03 8.58 6.99
C PHE A 1 -7.41 9.42 8.12
N LEU A 2 -8.08 9.58 9.26
CA LEU A 2 -7.59 10.41 10.39
C LEU A 2 -6.20 10.01 10.87
N LEU A 3 -5.91 8.73 11.01
CA LEU A 3 -4.59 8.24 11.40
C LEU A 3 -3.49 8.65 10.42
N GLY A 4 -3.78 8.69 9.12
CA GLY A 4 -2.83 9.17 8.10
C GLY A 4 -2.55 10.67 8.23
N VAL A 5 -3.56 11.47 8.51
CA VAL A 5 -3.41 12.92 8.75
C VAL A 5 -2.55 13.17 10.00
N VAL A 6 -2.88 12.51 11.12
CA VAL A 6 -2.09 12.60 12.37
C VAL A 6 -0.65 12.15 12.11
N GLY A 7 -0.44 11.04 11.39
CA GLY A 7 0.88 10.55 11.03
C GLY A 7 1.69 11.56 10.21
N SER A 8 1.06 12.29 9.29
CA SER A 8 1.75 13.31 8.50
C SER A 8 2.20 14.50 9.34
N VAL A 9 1.39 14.95 10.31
CA VAL A 9 1.75 16.02 11.23
C VAL A 9 2.92 15.59 12.12
N ILE A 10 2.82 14.39 12.72
CA ILE A 10 3.91 13.84 13.56
C ILE A 10 5.21 13.73 12.75
N TYR A 11 5.13 13.28 11.48
CA TYR A 11 6.31 13.16 10.63
C TYR A 11 7.05 14.50 10.48
N MET A 12 6.34 15.61 10.32
CA MET A 12 6.96 16.93 10.16
C MET A 12 7.81 17.29 11.38
N ASP A 13 7.39 16.89 12.58
CA ASP A 13 8.11 17.19 13.83
C ASP A 13 9.31 16.24 14.06
N ILE A 14 9.16 14.95 13.71
CA ILE A 14 10.17 13.93 14.05
C ILE A 14 11.14 13.60 12.91
N GLN A 15 10.95 14.12 11.70
CA GLN A 15 11.77 13.76 10.53
C GLN A 15 13.28 13.90 10.74
N ASN A 16 13.70 14.87 11.56
CA ASN A 16 15.11 15.10 11.89
C ASN A 16 15.68 14.08 12.88
N LEU A 17 14.83 13.44 13.69
CA LEU A 17 15.20 12.43 14.67
C LEU A 17 15.29 11.02 14.05
N LEU A 18 14.74 10.82 12.85
CA LEU A 18 14.69 9.54 12.16
C LEU A 18 16.08 9.18 11.62
N THR A 19 16.84 8.42 12.39
CA THR A 19 18.10 7.82 11.92
C THR A 19 17.84 6.56 11.09
N VAL A 20 18.78 6.17 10.22
CA VAL A 20 18.67 4.95 9.39
C VAL A 20 18.42 3.70 10.24
N ARG A 21 19.10 3.58 11.38
CA ARG A 21 18.92 2.43 12.30
C ARG A 21 17.52 2.40 12.88
N LEU A 22 17.04 3.54 13.36
CA LEU A 22 15.70 3.66 13.95
C LEU A 22 14.62 3.30 12.92
N VAL A 23 14.73 3.86 11.71
CA VAL A 23 13.78 3.57 10.61
C VAL A 23 13.75 2.08 10.27
N ASN A 24 14.91 1.43 10.13
CA ASN A 24 14.97 -0.01 9.84
C ASN A 24 14.35 -0.84 10.97
N THR A 25 14.63 -0.50 12.23
CA THR A 25 14.06 -1.21 13.38
C THR A 25 12.54 -1.04 13.44
N ILE A 26 12.04 0.19 13.33
CA ILE A 26 10.59 0.47 13.35
C ILE A 26 9.90 -0.25 12.19
N SER A 27 10.45 -0.18 10.99
CA SER A 27 9.86 -0.82 9.81
C SER A 27 9.84 -2.35 9.94
N ALA A 28 10.92 -2.96 10.44
CA ALA A 28 10.97 -4.40 10.66
C ALA A 28 9.99 -4.86 11.74
N MET A 29 9.91 -4.13 12.86
CA MET A 29 8.94 -4.41 13.93
C MET A 29 7.50 -4.26 13.44
N SER A 30 7.21 -3.21 12.70
CA SER A 30 5.87 -2.98 12.16
C SER A 30 5.45 -4.10 11.21
N ILE A 31 6.33 -4.53 10.29
CA ILE A 31 6.06 -5.67 9.41
C ILE A 31 5.83 -6.95 10.22
N PHE A 32 6.67 -7.22 11.21
CA PHE A 32 6.53 -8.40 12.06
C PHE A 32 5.17 -8.40 12.77
N ILE A 33 4.77 -7.27 13.36
CA ILE A 33 3.47 -7.14 14.03
C ILE A 33 2.33 -7.33 13.03
N ILE A 34 2.38 -6.70 11.85
CA ILE A 34 1.36 -6.85 10.80
C ILE A 34 1.22 -8.33 10.39
N LEU A 35 2.34 -9.03 10.19
CA LEU A 35 2.34 -10.45 9.85
C LEU A 35 1.73 -11.32 10.97
N MET A 36 2.01 -11.01 12.22
CA MET A 36 1.42 -11.72 13.37
C MET A 36 -0.09 -11.56 13.47
N PHE A 37 -0.61 -10.40 13.06
CA PHE A 37 -2.06 -10.17 13.02
C PHE A 37 -2.73 -10.77 11.77
N TYR A 38 -1.95 -11.22 10.78
CA TYR A 38 -2.53 -11.79 9.57
C TYR A 38 -3.09 -13.20 9.85
N PRO A 39 -4.38 -13.47 9.59
CA PRO A 39 -5.04 -14.72 10.00
C PRO A 39 -4.34 -15.98 9.51
N SER A 40 -3.86 -15.97 8.25
CA SER A 40 -3.16 -17.12 7.66
C SER A 40 -1.85 -17.43 8.38
N VAL A 41 -1.09 -16.41 8.79
CA VAL A 41 0.16 -16.59 9.54
C VAL A 41 -0.14 -17.10 10.96
N ARG A 42 -1.17 -16.54 11.59
CA ARG A 42 -1.60 -16.96 12.92
C ARG A 42 -2.09 -18.40 12.92
N ASN A 43 -2.91 -18.80 11.95
CA ASN A 43 -3.38 -20.17 11.80
C ASN A 43 -2.23 -21.17 11.60
N LEU A 44 -1.21 -20.77 10.83
CA LEU A 44 0.00 -21.59 10.64
C LEU A 44 0.77 -21.79 11.95
N LEU A 45 0.85 -20.78 12.81
CA LEU A 45 1.60 -20.82 14.06
C LEU A 45 0.83 -21.50 15.21
N THR A 46 -0.48 -21.32 15.26
CA THR A 46 -1.32 -21.81 16.39
C THR A 46 -2.05 -23.10 16.09
N GLY A 47 -2.07 -23.55 14.84
CA GLY A 47 -2.81 -24.76 14.41
C GLY A 47 -4.34 -24.65 14.56
N GLY A 48 -4.85 -23.48 14.85
CA GLY A 48 -6.26 -23.23 15.12
C GLY A 48 -6.98 -22.50 13.99
N ASP A 49 -8.27 -22.86 13.81
CA ASP A 49 -9.16 -22.17 12.88
C ASP A 49 -9.60 -20.83 13.48
N SER A 50 -8.68 -19.91 13.62
CA SER A 50 -8.98 -18.60 14.17
C SER A 50 -9.57 -17.69 13.09
N ARG A 51 -10.86 -17.86 12.79
CA ARG A 51 -11.72 -16.81 12.22
C ARG A 51 -11.96 -15.70 13.25
N ALA A 52 -11.01 -15.48 14.14
CA ALA A 52 -11.14 -14.49 15.18
C ALA A 52 -11.20 -13.10 14.58
N ASP A 53 -12.28 -12.47 14.81
CA ASP A 53 -12.61 -11.03 14.88
C ASP A 53 -11.50 -10.06 14.40
N ILE A 54 -11.21 -10.10 13.11
CA ILE A 54 -10.45 -9.02 12.44
C ILE A 54 -11.18 -7.69 12.69
N THR A 55 -12.49 -7.74 12.89
CA THR A 55 -13.36 -6.57 13.10
C THR A 55 -12.92 -5.69 14.27
N ASN A 56 -12.40 -6.29 15.34
CA ASN A 56 -11.98 -5.53 16.53
C ASN A 56 -10.51 -5.05 16.46
N MET A 57 -9.77 -5.45 15.42
CA MET A 57 -8.35 -5.16 15.29
C MET A 57 -8.01 -4.07 14.26
N PHE A 58 -9.01 -3.42 13.65
CA PHE A 58 -8.76 -2.37 12.64
C PHE A 58 -7.97 -1.18 13.20
N ILE A 59 -8.26 -0.77 14.43
CA ILE A 59 -7.58 0.38 15.05
C ILE A 59 -6.11 0.07 15.31
N PRO A 60 -5.74 -0.99 16.07
CA PRO A 60 -4.34 -1.30 16.32
C PRO A 60 -3.56 -1.60 15.03
N ILE A 61 -4.13 -2.31 14.07
CA ILE A 61 -3.50 -2.56 12.78
C ILE A 61 -3.30 -1.24 12.02
N GLY A 62 -4.29 -0.35 12.00
CA GLY A 62 -4.19 0.98 11.40
C GLY A 62 -3.10 1.84 12.01
N LEU A 63 -2.92 1.79 13.34
CA LEU A 63 -1.82 2.47 14.03
C LEU A 63 -0.46 1.91 13.59
N VAL A 64 -0.30 0.59 13.56
CA VAL A 64 0.97 -0.04 13.13
C VAL A 64 1.27 0.30 11.67
N TRP A 65 0.27 0.31 10.79
CA TRP A 65 0.42 0.75 9.41
C TRP A 65 0.84 2.21 9.31
N THR A 66 0.27 3.09 10.13
CA THR A 66 0.63 4.52 10.16
C THR A 66 2.09 4.69 10.58
N ILE A 67 2.52 4.01 11.63
CA ILE A 67 3.93 4.03 12.09
C ILE A 67 4.86 3.51 10.99
N PHE A 68 4.49 2.42 10.32
CA PHE A 68 5.25 1.87 9.20
C PHE A 68 5.40 2.88 8.06
N VAL A 69 4.31 3.50 7.63
CA VAL A 69 4.31 4.49 6.54
C VAL A 69 5.14 5.71 6.92
N VAL A 70 4.99 6.23 8.15
CA VAL A 70 5.78 7.37 8.66
C VAL A 70 7.27 7.05 8.67
N ALA A 71 7.66 5.84 9.07
CA ALA A 71 9.06 5.41 9.02
C ALA A 71 9.58 5.35 7.57
N CYS A 72 8.80 4.79 6.65
CA CYS A 72 9.21 4.59 5.25
C CYS A 72 9.24 5.90 4.44
N ILE A 73 8.39 6.88 4.76
CA ILE A 73 8.27 8.15 4.02
C ILE A 73 9.55 8.98 4.12
N SER A 74 10.34 8.78 5.19
CA SER A 74 11.65 9.44 5.35
C SER A 74 12.64 9.10 4.24
N GLY A 75 12.39 8.03 3.46
CA GLY A 75 13.29 7.53 2.43
C GLY A 75 14.59 6.94 2.96
N ARG A 76 14.78 6.95 4.28
CA ARG A 76 15.96 6.41 4.95
C ARG A 76 15.78 4.91 5.22
N GLY A 77 16.89 4.16 5.27
CA GLY A 77 16.85 2.73 5.50
C GLY A 77 16.51 1.89 4.27
N LEU A 78 16.52 0.56 4.43
CA LEU A 78 16.36 -0.40 3.34
C LEU A 78 14.98 -0.28 2.67
N LEU A 79 13.91 -0.27 3.46
CA LEU A 79 12.54 -0.20 2.94
C LEU A 79 12.21 1.19 2.38
N GLY A 80 12.66 2.25 3.05
CA GLY A 80 12.49 3.61 2.56
C GLY A 80 13.14 3.82 1.18
N SER A 81 14.37 3.34 1.00
CA SER A 81 15.07 3.41 -0.29
C SER A 81 14.42 2.55 -1.37
N LEU A 82 13.92 1.35 -0.99
CA LEU A 82 13.18 0.48 -1.91
C LEU A 82 11.91 1.18 -2.42
N LEU A 83 11.13 1.79 -1.52
CA LEU A 83 9.89 2.48 -1.87
C LEU A 83 10.13 3.75 -2.71
N GLN A 84 11.31 4.34 -2.62
CA GLN A 84 11.72 5.44 -3.50
C GLN A 84 12.15 5.00 -4.91
N ASN A 85 12.24 3.69 -5.16
CA ASN A 85 12.52 3.17 -6.49
C ASN A 85 11.49 3.71 -7.49
N VAL A 86 11.99 4.14 -8.67
CA VAL A 86 11.16 4.76 -9.71
C VAL A 86 9.98 3.88 -10.11
N ILE A 87 10.18 2.55 -10.19
CA ILE A 87 9.14 1.60 -10.58
C ILE A 87 8.05 1.55 -9.50
N ILE A 88 8.44 1.41 -8.23
CA ILE A 88 7.48 1.33 -7.11
C ILE A 88 6.72 2.64 -6.96
N ARG A 89 7.40 3.78 -7.13
CA ARG A 89 6.77 5.09 -7.11
C ARG A 89 5.74 5.24 -8.24
N LYS A 90 6.03 4.74 -9.43
CA LYS A 90 5.09 4.74 -10.55
C LYS A 90 3.85 3.88 -10.26
N VAL A 91 4.03 2.68 -9.69
CA VAL A 91 2.90 1.86 -9.25
C VAL A 91 2.08 2.58 -8.18
N GLY A 92 2.74 3.30 -7.27
CA GLY A 92 2.07 4.15 -6.29
C GLY A 92 1.24 5.28 -6.93
N GLU A 93 1.77 5.96 -7.94
CA GLU A 93 1.04 6.98 -8.71
C GLU A 93 -0.21 6.40 -9.39
N TRP A 94 -0.16 5.15 -9.86
CA TRP A 94 -1.28 4.46 -10.49
C TRP A 94 -2.23 3.77 -9.52
N SER A 95 -1.90 3.77 -8.22
CA SER A 95 -2.60 2.95 -7.21
C SER A 95 -4.10 3.21 -7.14
N PHE A 96 -4.55 4.45 -7.30
CA PHE A 96 -5.96 4.79 -7.34
C PHE A 96 -6.66 4.18 -8.55
N SER A 97 -6.08 4.33 -9.75
CA SER A 97 -6.60 3.71 -10.96
C SER A 97 -6.55 2.17 -10.89
N ILE A 98 -5.48 1.59 -10.32
CA ILE A 98 -5.40 0.14 -10.07
C ILE A 98 -6.54 -0.30 -9.16
N TYR A 99 -6.79 0.42 -8.07
CA TYR A 99 -7.88 0.12 -7.13
C TYR A 99 -9.25 0.17 -7.80
N LEU A 100 -9.51 1.16 -8.66
CA LEU A 100 -10.79 1.26 -9.37
C LEU A 100 -10.99 0.11 -10.39
N PHE A 101 -9.95 -0.25 -11.10
CA PHE A 101 -10.06 -1.18 -12.24
C PHE A 101 -9.67 -2.62 -11.93
N HIS A 102 -9.10 -2.93 -10.74
CA HIS A 102 -8.71 -4.29 -10.39
C HIS A 102 -9.88 -5.29 -10.42
N PHE A 103 -11.09 -4.81 -10.11
CA PHE A 103 -12.29 -5.64 -10.12
C PHE A 103 -12.63 -6.12 -11.55
N ILE A 104 -12.35 -5.31 -12.55
CA ILE A 104 -12.53 -5.72 -13.97
C ILE A 104 -11.53 -6.82 -14.32
N ALA A 105 -10.26 -6.68 -13.89
CA ALA A 105 -9.26 -7.71 -14.09
C ALA A 105 -9.66 -9.02 -13.41
N LEU A 106 -10.14 -8.95 -12.15
CA LEU A 106 -10.62 -10.10 -11.41
C LEU A 106 -11.79 -10.79 -12.09
N SER A 107 -12.83 -10.05 -12.47
CA SER A 107 -14.04 -10.61 -13.08
C SER A 107 -13.76 -11.26 -14.47
N THR A 108 -12.85 -10.65 -15.23
CA THR A 108 -12.49 -11.18 -16.56
C THR A 108 -11.63 -12.43 -16.45
N LEU A 109 -10.63 -12.42 -15.56
CA LEU A 109 -9.69 -13.51 -15.41
C LEU A 109 -10.23 -14.69 -14.62
N SER A 110 -11.25 -14.48 -13.77
CA SER A 110 -11.93 -15.58 -13.06
C SER A 110 -12.65 -16.57 -13.96
N GLN A 111 -12.90 -16.20 -15.23
CA GLN A 111 -13.50 -17.06 -16.23
C GLN A 111 -12.51 -18.09 -16.82
N PHE A 112 -11.21 -17.90 -16.58
CA PHE A 112 -10.17 -18.79 -17.06
C PHE A 112 -9.72 -19.73 -15.94
N GLU A 113 -9.70 -21.05 -16.22
CA GLU A 113 -9.25 -22.07 -15.28
C GLU A 113 -7.72 -22.15 -15.22
N PHE A 114 -7.07 -21.10 -14.75
CA PHE A 114 -5.65 -21.16 -14.44
C PHE A 114 -5.43 -21.81 -13.06
N GLY A 115 -4.31 -22.52 -12.88
CA GLY A 115 -3.91 -22.98 -11.55
C GLY A 115 -3.82 -21.79 -10.57
N LYS A 116 -4.28 -21.98 -9.30
CA LYS A 116 -4.42 -20.89 -8.32
C LYS A 116 -3.26 -19.89 -8.24
N PRO A 117 -1.95 -20.31 -8.15
CA PRO A 117 -0.85 -19.36 -8.06
C PRO A 117 -0.66 -18.56 -9.36
N VAL A 118 -0.85 -19.18 -10.51
CA VAL A 118 -0.71 -18.52 -11.81
C VAL A 118 -1.82 -17.50 -12.04
N SER A 119 -3.05 -17.83 -11.66
CA SER A 119 -4.19 -16.92 -11.72
C SER A 119 -3.95 -15.66 -10.90
N VAL A 120 -3.47 -15.78 -9.68
CA VAL A 120 -3.15 -14.63 -8.80
C VAL A 120 -2.09 -13.73 -9.45
N PHE A 121 -1.01 -14.32 -9.96
CA PHE A 121 0.07 -13.55 -10.59
C PHE A 121 -0.41 -12.79 -11.84
N ILE A 122 -1.16 -13.47 -12.72
CA ILE A 122 -1.71 -12.85 -13.93
C ILE A 122 -2.69 -11.72 -13.56
N THR A 123 -3.53 -11.93 -12.54
CA THR A 123 -4.49 -10.92 -12.07
C THR A 123 -3.78 -9.66 -11.55
N ILE A 124 -2.70 -9.82 -10.78
CA ILE A 124 -1.90 -8.69 -10.29
C ILE A 124 -1.30 -7.92 -11.47
N LEU A 125 -0.66 -8.60 -12.41
CA LEU A 125 -0.07 -7.96 -13.59
C LEU A 125 -1.12 -7.24 -14.44
N ALA A 126 -2.24 -7.89 -14.72
CA ALA A 126 -3.34 -7.31 -15.48
C ALA A 126 -3.92 -6.07 -14.77
N SER A 127 -4.10 -6.12 -13.45
CA SER A 127 -4.58 -4.98 -12.67
C SER A 127 -3.63 -3.79 -12.75
N ILE A 128 -2.32 -4.02 -12.68
CA ILE A 128 -1.31 -2.96 -12.82
C ILE A 128 -1.34 -2.37 -14.23
N LEU A 129 -1.42 -3.19 -15.26
CA LEU A 129 -1.45 -2.74 -16.66
C LEU A 129 -2.72 -1.93 -16.95
N ILE A 130 -3.89 -2.44 -16.56
CA ILE A 130 -5.17 -1.74 -16.75
C ILE A 130 -5.16 -0.43 -15.95
N GLY A 131 -4.69 -0.44 -14.71
CA GLY A 131 -4.56 0.75 -13.88
C GLY A 131 -3.62 1.80 -14.48
N ALA A 132 -2.47 1.39 -15.01
CA ALA A 132 -1.55 2.30 -15.71
C ALA A 132 -2.19 2.94 -16.95
N ILE A 133 -2.86 2.15 -17.78
CA ILE A 133 -3.58 2.64 -18.97
C ILE A 133 -4.66 3.65 -18.55
N ALA A 134 -5.47 3.30 -17.54
CA ALA A 134 -6.53 4.17 -17.04
C ALA A 134 -5.97 5.48 -16.45
N PHE A 135 -4.85 5.43 -15.73
CA PHE A 135 -4.15 6.61 -15.23
C PHE A 135 -3.77 7.56 -16.37
N TYR A 136 -3.10 7.07 -17.41
CA TYR A 136 -2.65 7.92 -18.52
C TYR A 136 -3.80 8.45 -19.38
N LEU A 137 -4.88 7.69 -19.56
CA LEU A 137 -6.02 8.09 -20.37
C LEU A 137 -6.94 9.09 -19.65
N ILE A 138 -7.14 8.92 -18.36
CA ILE A 138 -8.16 9.66 -17.59
C ILE A 138 -7.49 10.59 -16.57
N GLU A 139 -6.81 10.01 -15.58
CA GLU A 139 -6.36 10.71 -14.37
C GLU A 139 -5.32 11.79 -14.69
N SER A 140 -4.30 11.47 -15.49
CA SER A 140 -3.26 12.43 -15.87
C SER A 140 -3.80 13.61 -16.67
N ARG A 141 -4.88 13.42 -17.43
CA ARG A 141 -5.54 14.52 -18.16
C ARG A 141 -6.31 15.44 -17.22
N ILE A 142 -7.04 14.84 -16.26
CA ILE A 142 -7.79 15.59 -15.23
C ILE A 142 -6.82 16.42 -14.39
N GLU A 143 -5.70 15.85 -13.98
CA GLU A 143 -4.66 16.57 -13.21
C GLU A 143 -4.11 17.78 -13.97
N LYS A 144 -3.83 17.65 -15.27
CA LYS A 144 -3.38 18.77 -16.11
C LYS A 144 -4.41 19.88 -16.20
N VAL A 145 -5.69 19.53 -16.34
CA VAL A 145 -6.79 20.51 -16.36
C VAL A 145 -6.90 21.20 -15.00
N ARG A 146 -6.86 20.44 -13.90
CA ARG A 146 -6.89 20.98 -12.54
C ARG A 146 -5.73 21.94 -12.26
N ALA A 147 -4.51 21.56 -12.66
CA ALA A 147 -3.32 22.40 -12.51
C ALA A 147 -3.42 23.71 -13.33
N LYS A 148 -4.07 23.66 -14.50
CA LYS A 148 -4.31 24.85 -15.32
C LYS A 148 -5.33 25.79 -14.67
N ILE A 149 -6.41 25.24 -14.12
CA ILE A 149 -7.44 26.03 -13.40
C ILE A 149 -6.83 26.67 -12.15
N ALA A 150 -6.05 25.92 -11.37
CA ALA A 150 -5.41 26.44 -10.15
C ALA A 150 -4.40 27.58 -10.40
N LYS A 151 -3.88 27.70 -11.61
CA LYS A 151 -2.98 28.83 -12.00
C LYS A 151 -3.75 30.07 -12.44
N LEU A 152 -5.07 29.95 -12.69
CA LEU A 152 -5.92 31.05 -13.13
C LEU A 152 -6.68 31.69 -11.96
N MET A 153 -6.66 31.04 -10.81
CA MET A 153 -7.21 31.55 -9.54
C MET A 153 -6.12 32.18 -8.68
#